data_01da4d89398dea61b926f3fec90e16d8
#
_entry.id   01da4d89398dea61b926f3fec90e16d8
#
_cell.length_a   1.000
_cell.length_b   1.000
_cell.length_c   1.000
_cell.angle_alpha   90.00
_cell.angle_beta   90.00
_cell.angle_gamma   90.00
#
_symmetry.space_group_name_H-M   'P 1'
#
loop_
_entity.id
_entity.type
_entity.pdbx_description
1 polymer ?
#
loop_
_entity_poly.entity_id
_entity_poly.type
_entity_poly.pdbx_seq_one_letter_code
_entity_poly.pdbx_strand_id
1 'polypeptide(L)'
;MNKQKLAKDLIKFIDESPSNYFACINAKEILNKNGFTELSEAEEWKLKKGEKYYVTINDSGIIAFTIGTDKIYKSGYRIAASHTDSPGFLIKPNPEMNKKDYDILNTEVYGGPILSTWFDRPLSFSGRVFVEGDSAFKPKKYFINYDKDLFIIPSLCIHQNRGVNDGVAINAQKDTLPLVSISKDKNKFSLTALLAKELKVKESEILSYDLSLHSREKGCILGANDEFISVGRLDNLAAFHASLNSLIDNKDKKNTCIVVGYDNEEIGSHTIQGADSPTLANILGRISNAMDLTLEEHEQALAKSFVISNDAAHSIHPNYLEKADPTNEPKINCGPVIKMAANKSYITDGYSRAVIEKIAKDAKIPLQIFVNRSDVRGGSTIGPIQQSQIRIQGIDIGSPLLSMHSVRELGGVEDHYNLYKLISELFKN
;
A
#
# COMPACT_ATOMS: atom_id res chain seq x y z
N MET A 1 -4.75 4.97 -21.57
CA MET A 1 -5.43 3.70 -21.16
C MET A 1 -6.94 3.94 -21.00
N ASN A 2 -7.82 2.94 -21.23
CA ASN A 2 -9.28 3.10 -20.99
C ASN A 2 -9.55 2.85 -19.49
N LYS A 3 -10.49 3.59 -18.87
CA LYS A 3 -10.83 3.51 -17.44
C LYS A 3 -11.21 2.10 -16.98
N GLN A 4 -12.06 1.38 -17.73
CA GLN A 4 -12.45 0.00 -17.40
C GLN A 4 -11.28 -0.99 -17.48
N LYS A 5 -10.39 -0.79 -18.46
CA LYS A 5 -9.18 -1.62 -18.54
C LYS A 5 -8.24 -1.35 -17.37
N LEU A 6 -8.06 -0.10 -16.97
CA LEU A 6 -7.21 0.28 -15.83
C LEU A 6 -7.78 -0.28 -14.51
N ALA A 7 -9.11 -0.24 -14.33
CA ALA A 7 -9.77 -0.81 -13.16
C ALA A 7 -9.62 -2.34 -13.07
N LYS A 8 -9.74 -3.05 -14.20
CA LYS A 8 -9.51 -4.50 -14.26
C LYS A 8 -8.03 -4.85 -14.00
N ASP A 9 -7.12 -4.03 -14.48
CA ASP A 9 -5.68 -4.19 -14.23
C ASP A 9 -5.34 -3.97 -12.76
N LEU A 10 -5.95 -2.97 -12.12
CA LEU A 10 -5.87 -2.77 -10.67
C LEU A 10 -6.35 -4.00 -9.89
N ILE A 11 -7.55 -4.51 -10.21
CA ILE A 11 -8.10 -5.70 -9.55
C ILE A 11 -7.14 -6.87 -9.69
N LYS A 12 -6.61 -7.10 -10.89
CA LYS A 12 -5.63 -8.16 -11.12
C LYS A 12 -4.37 -7.96 -10.28
N PHE A 13 -3.82 -6.74 -10.28
CA PHE A 13 -2.64 -6.40 -9.48
C PHE A 13 -2.87 -6.68 -7.99
N ILE A 14 -4.01 -6.28 -7.44
CA ILE A 14 -4.38 -6.52 -6.04
C ILE A 14 -4.58 -8.00 -5.75
N ASP A 15 -5.29 -8.73 -6.62
CA ASP A 15 -5.52 -10.17 -6.47
C ASP A 15 -4.24 -11.01 -6.49
N GLU A 16 -3.23 -10.54 -7.23
CA GLU A 16 -1.89 -11.14 -7.30
C GLU A 16 -0.95 -10.63 -6.19
N SER A 17 -1.36 -9.61 -5.42
CA SER A 17 -0.58 -8.97 -4.34
C SER A 17 -1.22 -9.20 -2.97
N PRO A 18 -1.26 -10.44 -2.44
CA PRO A 18 -1.95 -10.74 -1.19
C PRO A 18 -1.23 -10.18 0.06
N SER A 19 0.01 -9.73 -0.07
CA SER A 19 0.78 -9.03 0.97
C SER A 19 1.66 -7.95 0.36
N ASN A 20 2.24 -7.08 1.21
CA ASN A 20 3.22 -6.06 0.86
C ASN A 20 4.41 -6.61 0.06
N TYR A 21 4.92 -7.81 0.43
CA TYR A 21 5.99 -8.48 -0.33
C TYR A 21 5.57 -8.79 -1.77
N PHE A 22 4.36 -9.31 -1.97
CA PHE A 22 3.85 -9.63 -3.30
C PHE A 22 3.49 -8.38 -4.09
N ALA A 23 3.09 -7.29 -3.44
CA ALA A 23 2.94 -5.99 -4.10
C ALA A 23 4.28 -5.51 -4.71
N CYS A 24 5.39 -5.65 -3.96
CA CYS A 24 6.72 -5.35 -4.47
C CYS A 24 7.19 -6.31 -5.56
N ILE A 25 6.96 -7.62 -5.42
CA ILE A 25 7.32 -8.63 -6.44
C ILE A 25 6.61 -8.31 -7.76
N ASN A 26 5.30 -8.08 -7.72
CA ASN A 26 4.52 -7.75 -8.91
C ASN A 26 4.94 -6.42 -9.52
N ALA A 27 5.23 -5.41 -8.70
CA ALA A 27 5.77 -4.13 -9.16
C ALA A 27 7.13 -4.32 -9.87
N LYS A 28 8.04 -5.12 -9.30
CA LYS A 28 9.33 -5.48 -9.93
C LYS A 28 9.13 -6.14 -11.29
N GLU A 29 8.22 -7.10 -11.39
CA GLU A 29 7.92 -7.76 -12.67
C GLU A 29 7.40 -6.78 -13.72
N ILE A 30 6.48 -5.88 -13.31
CA ILE A 30 5.93 -4.85 -14.20
C ILE A 30 7.05 -3.89 -14.63
N LEU A 31 7.88 -3.42 -13.72
CA LEU A 31 9.00 -2.52 -14.01
C LEU A 31 10.01 -3.16 -14.96
N ASN A 32 10.42 -4.41 -14.71
CA ASN A 32 11.34 -5.16 -15.56
C ASN A 32 10.79 -5.31 -17.00
N LYS A 33 9.51 -5.66 -17.13
CA LYS A 33 8.83 -5.76 -18.45
C LYS A 33 8.79 -4.42 -19.20
N ASN A 34 8.90 -3.29 -18.46
CA ASN A 34 8.91 -1.95 -19.02
C ASN A 34 10.31 -1.31 -19.09
N GLY A 35 11.37 -2.11 -18.97
CA GLY A 35 12.76 -1.69 -19.22
C GLY A 35 13.38 -0.88 -18.07
N PHE A 36 12.90 -1.06 -16.85
CA PHE A 36 13.58 -0.54 -15.66
C PHE A 36 14.68 -1.49 -15.21
N THR A 37 15.80 -0.94 -14.75
CA THR A 37 16.93 -1.69 -14.21
C THR A 37 16.91 -1.69 -12.69
N GLU A 38 17.00 -2.87 -12.07
CA GLU A 38 17.15 -2.98 -10.60
C GLU A 38 18.52 -2.50 -10.16
N LEU A 39 18.55 -1.68 -9.11
CA LEU A 39 19.77 -1.21 -8.46
C LEU A 39 19.93 -1.86 -7.09
N SER A 40 21.17 -2.18 -6.72
CA SER A 40 21.51 -2.63 -5.38
C SER A 40 21.88 -1.45 -4.49
N GLU A 41 21.36 -1.40 -3.26
CA GLU A 41 21.79 -0.39 -2.28
C GLU A 41 23.28 -0.59 -1.88
N ALA A 42 23.78 -1.83 -1.96
CA ALA A 42 25.15 -2.16 -1.58
C ALA A 42 26.19 -1.83 -2.66
N GLU A 43 25.77 -1.38 -3.87
CA GLU A 43 26.65 -1.13 -5.00
C GLU A 43 26.66 0.34 -5.41
N GLU A 44 27.70 0.75 -6.14
CA GLU A 44 27.79 2.07 -6.77
C GLU A 44 26.76 2.20 -7.90
N TRP A 45 26.04 3.34 -7.94
CA TRP A 45 25.06 3.59 -9.00
C TRP A 45 25.66 4.36 -10.18
N LYS A 46 25.44 3.84 -11.38
CA LYS A 46 25.83 4.46 -12.65
C LYS A 46 24.58 4.81 -13.44
N LEU A 47 24.06 6.01 -13.23
CA LEU A 47 22.81 6.47 -13.81
C LEU A 47 23.05 7.23 -15.11
N LYS A 48 22.05 7.16 -16.03
CA LYS A 48 22.09 7.86 -17.32
C LYS A 48 20.78 8.60 -17.55
N LYS A 49 20.86 9.77 -18.16
CA LYS A 49 19.68 10.54 -18.59
C LYS A 49 18.81 9.72 -19.56
N GLY A 50 17.49 9.80 -19.33
CA GLY A 50 16.49 9.08 -20.10
C GLY A 50 16.30 7.63 -19.72
N GLU A 51 17.14 7.05 -18.85
CA GLU A 51 17.07 5.68 -18.38
C GLU A 51 16.16 5.54 -17.14
N LYS A 52 15.81 4.31 -16.81
CA LYS A 52 14.79 3.94 -15.81
C LYS A 52 15.37 2.94 -14.82
N TYR A 53 15.13 3.18 -13.55
CA TYR A 53 15.71 2.38 -12.46
C TYR A 53 14.70 2.14 -11.35
N TYR A 54 14.95 1.13 -10.53
CA TYR A 54 14.27 0.95 -9.25
C TYR A 54 15.18 0.29 -8.21
N VAL A 55 14.85 0.47 -6.96
CA VAL A 55 15.50 -0.17 -5.80
C VAL A 55 14.40 -0.69 -4.87
N THR A 56 14.65 -1.85 -4.26
CA THR A 56 13.76 -2.43 -3.26
C THR A 56 14.37 -2.31 -1.87
N ILE A 57 13.55 -1.95 -0.89
CA ILE A 57 13.94 -1.76 0.50
C ILE A 57 13.31 -2.87 1.33
N ASN A 58 14.12 -3.72 1.93
CA ASN A 58 13.68 -4.85 2.77
C ASN A 58 12.54 -5.70 2.15
N ASP A 59 12.52 -5.84 0.82
CA ASP A 59 11.56 -6.63 0.02
C ASP A 59 10.11 -6.13 -0.01
N SER A 60 9.73 -5.15 0.80
CA SER A 60 8.36 -4.67 0.95
C SER A 60 8.18 -3.19 0.61
N GLY A 61 9.25 -2.40 0.64
CA GLY A 61 9.30 -1.06 0.08
C GLY A 61 9.95 -1.03 -1.30
N ILE A 62 9.55 -0.09 -2.18
CA ILE A 62 10.11 0.06 -3.53
C ILE A 62 10.15 1.52 -3.95
N ILE A 63 11.25 1.93 -4.57
CA ILE A 63 11.41 3.26 -5.16
C ILE A 63 11.81 3.09 -6.62
N ALA A 64 10.93 3.51 -7.54
CA ALA A 64 11.16 3.46 -8.98
C ALA A 64 11.28 4.87 -9.54
N PHE A 65 12.21 5.09 -10.47
CA PHE A 65 12.44 6.42 -11.01
C PHE A 65 12.95 6.41 -12.46
N THR A 66 12.70 7.54 -13.13
CA THR A 66 13.24 7.84 -14.46
C THR A 66 14.12 9.06 -14.35
N ILE A 67 15.32 9.03 -14.96
CA ILE A 67 16.22 10.19 -14.98
C ILE A 67 15.83 11.09 -16.14
N GLY A 68 15.45 12.33 -15.82
CA GLY A 68 15.09 13.34 -16.81
C GLY A 68 16.26 13.80 -17.67
N THR A 69 15.95 14.43 -18.81
CA THR A 69 16.95 15.06 -19.69
C THR A 69 17.38 16.43 -19.20
N ASP A 70 16.49 17.11 -18.46
CA ASP A 70 16.78 18.42 -17.88
C ASP A 70 17.74 18.31 -16.70
N LYS A 71 18.34 19.43 -16.33
CA LYS A 71 19.20 19.50 -15.15
C LYS A 71 18.32 19.43 -13.90
N ILE A 72 18.49 18.43 -13.07
CA ILE A 72 17.66 18.15 -11.89
C ILE A 72 17.58 19.38 -10.95
N TYR A 73 18.69 20.09 -10.74
CA TYR A 73 18.71 21.29 -9.91
C TYR A 73 17.91 22.48 -10.48
N LYS A 74 17.48 22.39 -11.76
CA LYS A 74 16.60 23.39 -12.38
C LYS A 74 15.13 23.02 -12.30
N SER A 75 14.80 21.75 -12.51
CA SER A 75 13.41 21.25 -12.52
C SER A 75 12.95 20.71 -11.17
N GLY A 76 13.85 20.18 -10.33
CA GLY A 76 13.51 19.40 -9.15
C GLY A 76 13.05 17.98 -9.51
N TYR A 77 12.60 17.26 -8.50
CA TYR A 77 11.99 15.93 -8.63
C TYR A 77 10.46 16.04 -8.65
N ARG A 78 9.79 15.17 -9.39
CA ARG A 78 8.35 14.97 -9.34
C ARG A 78 8.07 13.61 -8.70
N ILE A 79 7.45 13.60 -7.53
CA ILE A 79 7.35 12.42 -6.68
C ILE A 79 5.89 12.08 -6.44
N ALA A 80 5.54 10.79 -6.58
CA ALA A 80 4.28 10.23 -6.10
C ALA A 80 4.62 9.13 -5.08
N ALA A 81 4.21 9.34 -3.82
CA ALA A 81 4.48 8.42 -2.72
C ALA A 81 3.17 7.79 -2.23
N SER A 82 3.19 6.49 -2.00
CA SER A 82 2.07 5.65 -1.52
C SER A 82 2.61 4.55 -0.63
N HIS A 83 1.75 3.66 -0.12
CA HIS A 83 2.20 2.50 0.64
C HIS A 83 1.72 1.17 0.07
N THR A 84 2.36 0.08 0.48
CA THR A 84 2.16 -1.27 -0.03
C THR A 84 1.50 -2.20 0.98
N ASP A 85 1.53 -1.84 2.28
CA ASP A 85 0.90 -2.58 3.36
C ASP A 85 -0.61 -2.26 3.46
N SER A 86 -1.32 -3.06 4.22
CA SER A 86 -2.75 -2.91 4.48
C SER A 86 -3.12 -3.57 5.80
N PRO A 87 -4.18 -3.13 6.49
CA PRO A 87 -4.59 -3.71 7.77
C PRO A 87 -5.00 -5.18 7.65
N GLY A 88 -4.70 -5.97 8.67
CA GLY A 88 -5.03 -7.38 8.69
C GLY A 88 -4.49 -8.14 9.89
N PHE A 89 -4.01 -9.35 9.67
CA PHE A 89 -3.47 -10.21 10.72
C PHE A 89 -2.11 -10.78 10.32
N LEU A 90 -1.15 -10.72 11.24
CA LEU A 90 0.12 -11.43 11.13
C LEU A 90 0.05 -12.75 11.90
N ILE A 91 0.70 -13.78 11.39
CA ILE A 91 0.86 -15.05 12.10
C ILE A 91 2.01 -14.87 13.11
N LYS A 92 1.73 -15.08 14.40
CA LYS A 92 2.73 -14.96 15.46
C LYS A 92 3.80 -16.05 15.39
N PRO A 93 4.99 -15.83 15.96
CA PRO A 93 5.91 -16.94 16.27
C PRO A 93 5.25 -17.98 17.18
N ASN A 94 5.54 -19.27 16.95
CA ASN A 94 4.90 -20.40 17.66
C ASN A 94 3.37 -20.31 17.68
N PRO A 95 2.72 -20.32 16.50
CA PRO A 95 1.32 -19.93 16.36
C PRO A 95 0.34 -21.04 16.70
N GLU A 96 0.77 -22.28 16.79
CA GLU A 96 -0.11 -23.44 16.91
C GLU A 96 -0.78 -23.51 18.29
N MET A 97 -2.08 -23.60 18.29
CA MET A 97 -2.91 -23.81 19.48
C MET A 97 -3.90 -24.94 19.22
N ASN A 98 -4.17 -25.77 20.23
CA ASN A 98 -5.21 -26.79 20.15
C ASN A 98 -6.24 -26.59 21.28
N LYS A 99 -7.51 -26.54 20.92
CA LYS A 99 -8.63 -26.43 21.86
C LYS A 99 -9.67 -27.49 21.52
N LYS A 100 -9.80 -28.52 22.37
CA LYS A 100 -10.80 -29.59 22.19
C LYS A 100 -10.74 -30.22 20.78
N ASP A 101 -9.53 -30.60 20.35
CA ASP A 101 -9.23 -31.19 19.05
C ASP A 101 -9.33 -30.23 17.85
N TYR A 102 -9.67 -28.96 18.05
CA TYR A 102 -9.56 -27.93 17.02
C TYR A 102 -8.17 -27.32 17.02
N ASP A 103 -7.50 -27.36 15.88
CA ASP A 103 -6.25 -26.64 15.66
C ASP A 103 -6.59 -25.22 15.18
N ILE A 104 -6.08 -24.26 15.90
CA ILE A 104 -6.24 -22.82 15.62
C ILE A 104 -4.88 -22.14 15.62
N LEU A 105 -4.75 -21.00 14.95
CA LEU A 105 -3.52 -20.21 14.98
C LEU A 105 -3.66 -18.97 15.86
N ASN A 106 -2.55 -18.64 16.52
CA ASN A 106 -2.40 -17.38 17.21
C ASN A 106 -1.93 -16.32 16.22
N THR A 107 -2.69 -15.25 16.10
CA THR A 107 -2.44 -14.14 15.19
C THR A 107 -2.38 -12.82 15.93
N GLU A 108 -1.77 -11.82 15.33
CA GLU A 108 -1.70 -10.46 15.83
C GLU A 108 -2.36 -9.50 14.83
N VAL A 109 -3.14 -8.56 15.32
CA VAL A 109 -3.73 -7.52 14.48
C VAL A 109 -2.63 -6.58 13.99
N TYR A 110 -2.62 -6.31 12.70
CA TYR A 110 -1.75 -5.35 12.04
C TYR A 110 -2.56 -4.14 11.57
N GLY A 111 -2.19 -2.94 12.03
CA GLY A 111 -2.92 -1.71 11.73
C GLY A 111 -4.31 -1.67 12.40
N GLY A 112 -5.26 -1.03 11.73
CA GLY A 112 -6.62 -0.82 12.21
C GLY A 112 -7.71 -1.51 11.38
N PRO A 113 -7.74 -2.85 11.22
CA PRO A 113 -8.77 -3.52 10.41
C PRO A 113 -10.16 -3.45 11.05
N ILE A 114 -11.20 -3.43 10.23
CA ILE A 114 -12.58 -3.68 10.68
C ILE A 114 -12.73 -5.18 10.95
N LEU A 115 -12.50 -5.61 12.19
CA LEU A 115 -12.36 -7.02 12.58
C LEU A 115 -13.55 -7.89 12.14
N SER A 116 -14.78 -7.37 12.26
CA SER A 116 -16.00 -8.10 11.90
C SER A 116 -16.06 -8.53 10.44
N THR A 117 -15.35 -7.85 9.56
CA THR A 117 -15.35 -8.17 8.13
C THR A 117 -14.49 -9.37 7.76
N TRP A 118 -13.66 -9.85 8.68
CA TRP A 118 -12.78 -11.00 8.50
C TRP A 118 -13.40 -12.34 8.84
N PHE A 119 -14.57 -12.33 9.49
CA PHE A 119 -15.27 -13.55 9.87
C PHE A 119 -15.94 -14.25 8.67
N ASP A 120 -16.08 -15.57 8.79
CA ASP A 120 -16.83 -16.45 7.90
C ASP A 120 -16.36 -16.45 6.44
N ARG A 121 -15.09 -16.13 6.21
CA ARG A 121 -14.47 -16.05 4.88
C ARG A 121 -13.35 -17.07 4.73
N PRO A 122 -13.15 -17.63 3.52
CA PRO A 122 -11.97 -18.43 3.25
C PRO A 122 -10.72 -17.53 3.28
N LEU A 123 -9.76 -17.91 4.11
CA LEU A 123 -8.50 -17.20 4.29
C LEU A 123 -7.31 -18.09 3.92
N SER A 124 -6.22 -17.47 3.54
CA SER A 124 -4.92 -18.08 3.36
C SER A 124 -3.83 -17.19 3.92
N PHE A 125 -2.57 -17.52 3.67
CA PHE A 125 -1.43 -16.71 4.09
C PHE A 125 -0.45 -16.45 2.94
N SER A 126 0.28 -15.34 3.06
CA SER A 126 1.37 -15.00 2.18
C SER A 126 2.45 -14.22 2.93
N GLY A 127 3.67 -14.22 2.38
CA GLY A 127 4.78 -13.49 2.97
C GLY A 127 6.13 -14.05 2.58
N ARG A 128 7.11 -13.99 3.50
CA ARG A 128 8.45 -14.51 3.30
C ARG A 128 8.87 -15.47 4.41
N VAL A 129 9.74 -16.40 4.06
CA VAL A 129 10.31 -17.42 4.96
C VAL A 129 11.82 -17.40 4.81
N PHE A 130 12.53 -17.42 5.93
CA PHE A 130 13.98 -17.51 5.98
C PHE A 130 14.40 -18.91 6.44
N VAL A 131 15.31 -19.50 5.69
CA VAL A 131 15.92 -20.79 6.02
C VAL A 131 17.42 -20.65 6.14
N GLU A 132 18.09 -21.68 6.70
CA GLU A 132 19.53 -21.72 6.80
C GLU A 132 20.19 -21.42 5.46
N GLY A 133 21.18 -20.55 5.48
CA GLY A 133 21.99 -20.13 4.34
C GLY A 133 23.48 -20.35 4.56
N ASP A 134 24.31 -19.72 3.74
CA ASP A 134 25.75 -19.90 3.75
C ASP A 134 26.43 -19.27 4.97
N SER A 135 25.79 -18.30 5.63
CA SER A 135 26.27 -17.66 6.85
C SER A 135 25.11 -16.98 7.61
N ALA A 136 25.38 -16.57 8.86
CA ALA A 136 24.40 -15.88 9.71
C ALA A 136 23.80 -14.61 9.07
N PHE A 137 24.58 -13.88 8.26
CA PHE A 137 24.12 -12.69 7.55
C PHE A 137 23.62 -12.94 6.12
N LYS A 138 23.52 -14.20 5.70
CA LYS A 138 23.07 -14.62 4.36
C LYS A 138 22.10 -15.80 4.45
N PRO A 139 20.99 -15.68 5.21
CA PRO A 139 19.94 -16.69 5.18
C PRO A 139 19.37 -16.77 3.77
N LYS A 140 18.94 -17.95 3.36
CA LYS A 140 18.15 -18.09 2.13
C LYS A 140 16.73 -17.61 2.39
N LYS A 141 16.18 -16.87 1.42
CA LYS A 141 14.86 -16.28 1.50
C LYS A 141 13.93 -16.87 0.45
N TYR A 142 12.71 -17.20 0.86
CA TYR A 142 11.65 -17.65 -0.01
C TYR A 142 10.41 -16.76 0.18
N PHE A 143 9.69 -16.51 -0.93
CA PHE A 143 8.38 -15.90 -0.87
C PHE A 143 7.32 -16.98 -1.08
N ILE A 144 6.24 -16.90 -0.32
CA ILE A 144 5.15 -17.85 -0.36
C ILE A 144 3.80 -17.13 -0.42
N ASN A 145 2.99 -17.51 -1.39
CA ASN A 145 1.57 -17.24 -1.45
C ASN A 145 0.88 -18.60 -1.49
N TYR A 146 0.30 -19.01 -0.36
CA TYR A 146 -0.29 -20.34 -0.25
C TYR A 146 -1.63 -20.40 -0.96
N ASP A 147 -1.67 -21.10 -2.08
CA ASP A 147 -2.83 -21.10 -3.01
C ASP A 147 -3.89 -22.14 -2.62
N LYS A 148 -4.35 -22.11 -1.35
CA LYS A 148 -5.46 -22.93 -0.86
C LYS A 148 -6.29 -22.16 0.15
N ASP A 149 -7.57 -22.45 0.23
CA ASP A 149 -8.44 -22.03 1.31
C ASP A 149 -8.08 -22.85 2.55
N LEU A 150 -7.33 -22.24 3.48
CA LEU A 150 -6.74 -22.97 4.62
C LEU A 150 -7.39 -22.62 5.95
N PHE A 151 -7.81 -21.38 6.14
CA PHE A 151 -8.28 -20.86 7.40
C PHE A 151 -9.68 -20.28 7.31
N ILE A 152 -10.36 -20.25 8.44
CA ILE A 152 -11.59 -19.48 8.64
C ILE A 152 -11.63 -18.96 10.08
N ILE A 153 -12.13 -17.75 10.27
CA ILE A 153 -12.47 -17.19 11.59
C ILE A 153 -13.99 -17.34 11.73
N PRO A 154 -14.50 -18.39 12.43
CA PRO A 154 -15.93 -18.63 12.48
C PRO A 154 -16.63 -17.69 13.46
N SER A 155 -17.74 -17.10 13.05
CA SER A 155 -18.64 -16.36 13.94
C SER A 155 -19.28 -17.28 14.98
N LEU A 156 -19.50 -16.76 16.17
CA LEU A 156 -20.38 -17.44 17.15
C LEU A 156 -21.83 -17.36 16.64
N CYS A 157 -22.53 -18.49 16.64
CA CYS A 157 -23.88 -18.53 16.09
C CYS A 157 -24.85 -17.62 16.87
N ILE A 158 -25.89 -17.12 16.18
CA ILE A 158 -26.86 -16.17 16.73
C ILE A 158 -27.52 -16.70 18.02
N HIS A 159 -27.74 -18.04 18.15
CA HIS A 159 -28.36 -18.63 19.33
C HIS A 159 -27.51 -18.54 20.59
N GLN A 160 -26.19 -18.44 20.43
CA GLN A 160 -25.21 -18.27 21.54
C GLN A 160 -24.78 -16.82 21.73
N ASN A 161 -25.15 -15.92 20.81
CA ASN A 161 -24.81 -14.49 20.85
C ASN A 161 -25.98 -13.64 20.31
N ARG A 162 -27.10 -13.63 21.00
CA ARG A 162 -28.33 -12.96 20.54
C ARG A 162 -28.20 -11.44 20.36
N GLY A 163 -27.29 -10.83 21.11
CA GLY A 163 -27.02 -9.38 21.03
C GLY A 163 -26.02 -9.00 19.91
N VAL A 164 -25.58 -9.91 19.04
CA VAL A 164 -24.54 -9.63 18.04
C VAL A 164 -24.90 -8.45 17.13
N ASN A 165 -26.17 -8.25 16.80
CA ASN A 165 -26.65 -7.16 15.96
C ASN A 165 -26.83 -5.84 16.72
N ASP A 166 -26.75 -5.84 18.05
CA ASP A 166 -26.86 -4.65 18.89
C ASP A 166 -25.49 -4.00 19.17
N GLY A 167 -24.42 -4.59 18.61
CA GLY A 167 -23.04 -4.14 18.76
C GLY A 167 -22.28 -4.89 19.86
N VAL A 168 -21.51 -5.89 19.49
CA VAL A 168 -20.64 -6.66 20.39
C VAL A 168 -19.18 -6.29 20.13
N ALA A 169 -18.46 -5.93 21.20
CA ALA A 169 -17.02 -5.69 21.13
C ALA A 169 -16.28 -6.99 20.79
N ILE A 170 -15.49 -6.97 19.73
CA ILE A 170 -14.66 -8.11 19.30
C ILE A 170 -13.33 -8.02 20.02
N ASN A 171 -12.93 -9.10 20.71
CA ASN A 171 -11.62 -9.22 21.33
C ASN A 171 -10.66 -9.91 20.35
N ALA A 172 -9.66 -9.16 19.89
CA ALA A 172 -8.70 -9.62 18.89
C ALA A 172 -7.90 -10.88 19.31
N GLN A 173 -7.61 -11.06 20.61
CA GLN A 173 -6.86 -12.24 21.08
C GLN A 173 -7.74 -13.48 21.26
N LYS A 174 -9.05 -13.31 21.35
CA LYS A 174 -9.97 -14.40 21.69
C LYS A 174 -10.86 -14.80 20.51
N ASP A 175 -11.39 -13.78 19.81
CA ASP A 175 -12.50 -13.98 18.88
C ASP A 175 -12.01 -14.10 17.42
N THR A 176 -10.78 -13.68 17.11
CA THR A 176 -10.26 -13.63 15.73
C THR A 176 -9.22 -14.70 15.43
N LEU A 177 -9.16 -15.76 16.22
CA LEU A 177 -8.20 -16.86 16.00
C LEU A 177 -8.68 -17.77 14.85
N PRO A 178 -7.88 -17.90 13.75
CA PRO A 178 -8.30 -18.71 12.60
C PRO A 178 -8.29 -20.21 12.94
N LEU A 179 -9.36 -20.88 12.58
CA LEU A 179 -9.47 -22.33 12.61
C LEU A 179 -8.77 -22.92 11.39
N VAL A 180 -7.99 -23.96 11.60
CA VAL A 180 -7.18 -24.65 10.56
C VAL A 180 -7.68 -26.05 10.28
N SER A 181 -7.84 -26.87 11.34
CA SER A 181 -8.15 -28.29 11.20
C SER A 181 -8.78 -28.87 12.47
N ILE A 182 -9.22 -30.12 12.36
CA ILE A 182 -9.57 -30.96 13.51
C ILE A 182 -8.53 -32.08 13.56
N SER A 183 -7.77 -32.12 14.67
CA SER A 183 -6.78 -33.19 14.91
C SER A 183 -7.23 -34.09 16.05
N LYS A 184 -7.44 -35.36 15.71
CA LYS A 184 -7.60 -36.41 16.71
C LYS A 184 -6.21 -36.99 16.99
N ASP A 185 -5.87 -37.10 18.27
CA ASP A 185 -4.63 -37.69 18.74
C ASP A 185 -3.34 -36.92 18.39
N LYS A 186 -2.37 -37.54 17.74
CA LYS A 186 -1.01 -37.00 17.61
C LYS A 186 -0.74 -36.16 16.35
N ASN A 187 -1.70 -36.07 15.44
CA ASN A 187 -1.49 -35.38 14.16
C ASN A 187 -1.99 -33.91 14.23
N LYS A 188 -1.39 -33.12 15.10
CA LYS A 188 -1.67 -31.68 15.19
C LYS A 188 -1.12 -30.95 13.97
N PHE A 189 -1.81 -29.89 13.59
CA PHE A 189 -1.31 -28.98 12.54
C PHE A 189 0.04 -28.38 12.96
N SER A 190 0.99 -28.32 12.03
CA SER A 190 2.27 -27.61 12.16
C SER A 190 2.47 -26.70 10.95
N LEU A 191 2.60 -25.41 11.20
CA LEU A 191 2.87 -24.42 10.15
C LEU A 191 4.26 -24.63 9.56
N THR A 192 5.27 -24.91 10.41
CA THR A 192 6.64 -25.15 9.94
C THR A 192 6.72 -26.40 9.07
N ALA A 193 6.02 -27.47 9.41
CA ALA A 193 5.94 -28.67 8.56
C ALA A 193 5.25 -28.38 7.21
N LEU A 194 4.20 -27.55 7.20
CA LEU A 194 3.55 -27.11 5.97
C LEU A 194 4.50 -26.28 5.10
N LEU A 195 5.18 -25.29 5.70
CA LEU A 195 6.16 -24.46 5.01
C LEU A 195 7.32 -25.30 4.44
N ALA A 196 7.86 -26.23 5.23
CA ALA A 196 8.93 -27.14 4.80
C ALA A 196 8.54 -27.96 3.57
N LYS A 197 7.32 -28.49 3.58
CA LYS A 197 6.76 -29.23 2.44
C LYS A 197 6.62 -28.39 1.18
N GLU A 198 6.03 -27.19 1.31
CA GLU A 198 5.82 -26.30 0.17
C GLU A 198 7.14 -25.76 -0.42
N LEU A 199 8.10 -25.43 0.44
CA LEU A 199 9.41 -24.92 0.05
C LEU A 199 10.43 -26.01 -0.32
N LYS A 200 10.09 -27.29 -0.09
CA LYS A 200 10.96 -28.46 -0.31
C LYS A 200 12.30 -28.37 0.46
N VAL A 201 12.21 -27.95 1.70
CA VAL A 201 13.33 -27.87 2.67
C VAL A 201 13.03 -28.73 3.88
N LYS A 202 14.02 -28.96 4.75
CA LYS A 202 13.76 -29.63 6.04
C LYS A 202 13.12 -28.63 7.01
N GLU A 203 12.23 -29.13 7.86
CA GLU A 203 11.59 -28.29 8.88
C GLU A 203 12.60 -27.64 9.83
N SER A 204 13.69 -28.36 10.16
CA SER A 204 14.78 -27.84 10.99
C SER A 204 15.61 -26.74 10.33
N GLU A 205 15.51 -26.54 9.02
CA GLU A 205 16.21 -25.48 8.29
C GLU A 205 15.45 -24.15 8.33
N ILE A 206 14.15 -24.14 8.70
CA ILE A 206 13.35 -22.92 8.80
C ILE A 206 13.76 -22.15 10.05
N LEU A 207 14.26 -20.93 9.86
CA LEU A 207 14.72 -20.04 10.93
C LEU A 207 13.64 -19.09 11.42
N SER A 208 12.90 -18.50 10.47
CA SER A 208 11.85 -17.50 10.77
C SER A 208 10.94 -17.26 9.58
N TYR A 209 9.87 -16.52 9.81
CA TYR A 209 8.94 -16.10 8.76
C TYR A 209 8.25 -14.77 9.12
N ASP A 210 7.83 -14.05 8.08
CA ASP A 210 6.92 -12.92 8.15
C ASP A 210 5.71 -13.25 7.27
N LEU A 211 4.62 -13.70 7.88
CA LEU A 211 3.43 -14.18 7.18
C LEU A 211 2.18 -13.42 7.63
N SER A 212 1.40 -12.97 6.66
CA SER A 212 0.11 -12.31 6.88
C SER A 212 -1.04 -13.15 6.33
N LEU A 213 -2.20 -13.07 7.00
CA LEU A 213 -3.45 -13.64 6.47
C LEU A 213 -3.99 -12.74 5.36
N HIS A 214 -4.65 -13.35 4.39
CA HIS A 214 -5.41 -12.64 3.36
C HIS A 214 -6.70 -13.37 3.01
N SER A 215 -7.72 -12.61 2.57
CA SER A 215 -8.94 -13.18 2.00
C SER A 215 -8.66 -13.81 0.64
N ARG A 216 -9.29 -14.94 0.37
CA ARG A 216 -9.26 -15.65 -0.91
C ARG A 216 -10.29 -15.11 -1.92
N GLU A 217 -11.17 -14.23 -1.49
CA GLU A 217 -12.18 -13.64 -2.36
C GLU A 217 -11.55 -12.71 -3.40
N LYS A 218 -11.90 -12.93 -4.65
CA LYS A 218 -11.39 -12.15 -5.78
C LYS A 218 -12.11 -10.81 -5.92
N GLY A 219 -11.39 -9.81 -6.43
CA GLY A 219 -11.96 -8.51 -6.76
C GLY A 219 -12.93 -8.57 -7.94
N CYS A 220 -13.84 -7.61 -8.01
CA CYS A 220 -14.77 -7.47 -9.12
C CYS A 220 -15.14 -6.01 -9.40
N ILE A 221 -15.60 -5.77 -10.61
CA ILE A 221 -16.36 -4.57 -10.95
C ILE A 221 -17.81 -4.86 -10.61
N LEU A 222 -18.49 -3.91 -9.98
CA LEU A 222 -19.90 -4.02 -9.63
C LEU A 222 -20.62 -2.67 -9.79
N GLY A 223 -21.95 -2.71 -9.60
CA GLY A 223 -22.85 -1.56 -9.81
C GLY A 223 -23.69 -1.74 -11.08
N ALA A 224 -24.79 -1.01 -11.15
CA ALA A 224 -25.72 -1.10 -12.28
C ALA A 224 -25.09 -0.67 -13.62
N ASN A 225 -24.03 0.16 -13.56
CA ASN A 225 -23.32 0.69 -14.73
C ASN A 225 -21.81 0.36 -14.69
N ASP A 226 -21.39 -0.68 -13.96
CA ASP A 226 -19.98 -1.06 -13.79
C ASP A 226 -19.11 0.09 -13.23
N GLU A 227 -19.66 0.87 -12.29
CA GLU A 227 -19.03 2.08 -11.79
C GLU A 227 -18.13 1.88 -10.56
N PHE A 228 -18.23 0.73 -9.89
CA PHE A 228 -17.48 0.46 -8.65
C PHE A 228 -16.42 -0.63 -8.81
N ILE A 229 -15.33 -0.47 -8.09
CA ILE A 229 -14.29 -1.47 -7.87
C ILE A 229 -14.48 -2.02 -6.46
N SER A 230 -14.69 -3.33 -6.33
CA SER A 230 -14.78 -3.98 -5.02
C SER A 230 -13.70 -5.03 -4.88
N VAL A 231 -12.74 -4.77 -4.01
CA VAL A 231 -11.61 -5.65 -3.70
C VAL A 231 -11.00 -5.21 -2.35
N GLY A 232 -10.29 -6.06 -1.65
CA GLY A 232 -9.51 -5.66 -0.46
C GLY A 232 -8.27 -4.86 -0.84
N ARG A 233 -7.66 -4.18 0.13
CA ARG A 233 -6.37 -3.48 -0.04
C ARG A 233 -6.37 -2.38 -1.13
N LEU A 234 -7.54 -1.79 -1.43
CA LEU A 234 -7.60 -0.55 -2.23
C LEU A 234 -6.79 0.54 -1.53
N ASP A 235 -6.90 0.61 -0.22
CA ASP A 235 -5.99 1.27 0.68
C ASP A 235 -4.78 0.35 0.93
N ASN A 236 -3.59 0.63 0.33
CA ASN A 236 -3.33 1.77 -0.57
C ASN A 236 -2.79 1.30 -1.93
N LEU A 237 -3.02 0.02 -2.30
CA LEU A 237 -2.53 -0.54 -3.57
C LEU A 237 -3.15 0.17 -4.79
N ALA A 238 -4.32 0.79 -4.65
CA ALA A 238 -4.90 1.59 -5.74
C ALA A 238 -4.05 2.82 -6.05
N ALA A 239 -3.59 3.53 -5.03
CA ALA A 239 -2.72 4.68 -5.18
C ALA A 239 -1.34 4.29 -5.72
N PHE A 240 -0.76 3.20 -5.20
CA PHE A 240 0.50 2.66 -5.69
C PHE A 240 0.43 2.24 -7.16
N HIS A 241 -0.62 1.50 -7.56
CA HIS A 241 -0.86 1.08 -8.94
C HIS A 241 -1.03 2.28 -9.90
N ALA A 242 -1.80 3.30 -9.50
CA ALA A 242 -1.97 4.52 -10.29
C ALA A 242 -0.63 5.24 -10.50
N SER A 243 0.17 5.37 -9.43
CA SER A 243 1.49 6.00 -9.46
C SER A 243 2.46 5.23 -10.35
N LEU A 244 2.52 3.90 -10.21
CA LEU A 244 3.39 3.03 -10.99
C LEU A 244 3.08 3.10 -12.48
N ASN A 245 1.80 3.00 -12.86
CA ASN A 245 1.38 3.10 -14.26
C ASN A 245 1.63 4.50 -14.84
N SER A 246 1.46 5.56 -14.04
CA SER A 246 1.78 6.92 -14.46
C SER A 246 3.26 7.10 -14.80
N LEU A 247 4.17 6.48 -14.01
CA LEU A 247 5.60 6.51 -14.26
C LEU A 247 5.98 5.72 -15.53
N ILE A 248 5.40 4.54 -15.70
CA ILE A 248 5.65 3.66 -16.86
C ILE A 248 5.18 4.30 -18.16
N ASP A 249 3.98 4.89 -18.15
CA ASP A 249 3.36 5.50 -19.32
C ASP A 249 3.92 6.91 -19.63
N ASN A 250 4.75 7.48 -18.74
CA ASN A 250 5.31 8.82 -18.93
C ASN A 250 6.26 8.85 -20.13
N LYS A 251 5.83 9.54 -21.19
CA LYS A 251 6.61 9.75 -22.41
C LYS A 251 7.40 11.06 -22.40
N ASP A 252 7.04 12.00 -21.51
CA ASP A 252 7.82 13.22 -21.31
C ASP A 252 9.08 12.87 -20.50
N LYS A 253 10.22 13.07 -21.13
CA LYS A 253 11.52 12.72 -20.54
C LYS A 253 12.24 13.91 -19.91
N LYS A 254 11.60 15.06 -19.75
CA LYS A 254 12.25 16.24 -19.20
C LYS A 254 12.55 16.07 -17.71
N ASN A 255 11.53 15.76 -16.94
CA ASN A 255 11.63 15.70 -15.48
C ASN A 255 12.16 14.35 -14.98
N THR A 256 12.89 14.38 -13.86
CA THR A 256 13.18 13.20 -13.07
C THR A 256 11.96 12.89 -12.22
N CYS A 257 11.30 11.76 -12.54
CA CYS A 257 10.05 11.33 -11.91
C CYS A 257 10.31 10.12 -11.02
N ILE A 258 9.66 10.09 -9.86
CA ILE A 258 9.88 9.09 -8.82
C ILE A 258 8.54 8.58 -8.30
N VAL A 259 8.44 7.27 -8.15
CA VAL A 259 7.32 6.60 -7.45
C VAL A 259 7.89 5.89 -6.24
N VAL A 260 7.26 6.08 -5.09
CA VAL A 260 7.61 5.43 -3.83
C VAL A 260 6.44 4.59 -3.38
N GLY A 261 6.69 3.32 -3.09
CA GLY A 261 5.83 2.44 -2.31
C GLY A 261 6.49 2.16 -0.97
N TYR A 262 6.06 2.84 0.08
CA TYR A 262 6.49 2.59 1.45
C TYR A 262 5.82 1.35 2.01
N ASP A 263 6.36 0.80 3.09
CA ASP A 263 5.72 -0.21 3.91
C ASP A 263 5.49 0.32 5.33
N ASN A 264 4.64 -0.37 6.09
CA ASN A 264 4.35 -0.08 7.50
C ASN A 264 3.69 1.29 7.77
N GLU A 265 3.00 1.87 6.79
CA GLU A 265 2.21 3.08 6.99
C GLU A 265 1.17 2.86 8.09
N GLU A 266 0.45 1.76 8.02
CA GLU A 266 -0.67 1.37 8.88
C GLU A 266 -0.32 1.18 10.36
N ILE A 267 0.97 1.17 10.67
CA ILE A 267 1.53 1.03 12.03
C ILE A 267 2.50 2.16 12.38
N GLY A 268 2.51 3.26 11.61
CA GLY A 268 3.23 4.49 11.93
C GLY A 268 4.55 4.71 11.23
N SER A 269 4.91 3.93 10.22
CA SER A 269 6.07 4.16 9.33
C SER A 269 7.47 4.08 9.96
N HIS A 270 7.63 3.61 11.21
CA HIS A 270 8.89 3.63 11.97
C HIS A 270 9.85 2.48 11.63
N THR A 271 10.06 2.21 10.34
CA THR A 271 10.98 1.16 9.85
C THR A 271 11.86 1.69 8.72
N ILE A 272 12.89 0.93 8.32
CA ILE A 272 13.77 1.34 7.21
C ILE A 272 13.04 1.45 5.86
N GLN A 273 11.98 0.69 5.65
CA GLN A 273 11.11 0.72 4.47
C GLN A 273 9.90 1.64 4.63
N GLY A 274 9.69 2.24 5.80
CA GLY A 274 8.61 3.20 6.09
C GLY A 274 9.00 4.64 5.78
N ALA A 275 8.00 5.53 5.76
CA ALA A 275 8.19 6.94 5.44
C ALA A 275 8.96 7.72 6.52
N ASP A 276 9.02 7.23 7.76
CA ASP A 276 9.79 7.80 8.87
C ASP A 276 11.26 7.35 8.87
N SER A 277 11.79 7.05 7.71
CA SER A 277 13.21 6.74 7.52
C SER A 277 13.87 7.75 6.58
N PRO A 278 15.18 7.95 6.65
CA PRO A 278 15.91 8.78 5.70
C PRO A 278 16.06 8.14 4.32
N THR A 279 15.42 7.00 4.06
CA THR A 279 15.61 6.19 2.85
C THR A 279 15.37 7.01 1.58
N LEU A 280 14.25 7.73 1.47
CA LEU A 280 13.99 8.56 0.29
C LEU A 280 15.05 9.66 0.15
N ALA A 281 15.41 10.36 1.23
CA ALA A 281 16.44 11.37 1.21
C ALA A 281 17.78 10.81 0.74
N ASN A 282 18.18 9.65 1.23
CA ASN A 282 19.39 8.94 0.83
C ASN A 282 19.37 8.57 -0.66
N ILE A 283 18.24 8.05 -1.16
CA ILE A 283 18.07 7.70 -2.58
C ILE A 283 18.20 8.94 -3.46
N LEU A 284 17.55 10.06 -3.10
CA LEU A 284 17.69 11.32 -3.85
C LEU A 284 19.11 11.85 -3.83
N GLY A 285 19.80 11.74 -2.68
CA GLY A 285 21.24 12.07 -2.57
C GLY A 285 22.09 11.20 -3.49
N ARG A 286 21.84 9.89 -3.56
CA ARG A 286 22.54 8.97 -4.47
C ARG A 286 22.26 9.28 -5.94
N ILE A 287 21.02 9.63 -6.30
CA ILE A 287 20.68 10.08 -7.66
C ILE A 287 21.47 11.34 -8.00
N SER A 288 21.47 12.34 -7.11
CA SER A 288 22.22 13.58 -7.30
C SER A 288 23.72 13.32 -7.49
N ASN A 289 24.32 12.50 -6.63
CA ASN A 289 25.73 12.13 -6.72
C ASN A 289 26.07 11.40 -8.03
N ALA A 290 25.24 10.43 -8.43
CA ALA A 290 25.45 9.68 -9.68
C ALA A 290 25.20 10.52 -10.95
N MET A 291 24.58 11.70 -10.80
CA MET A 291 24.36 12.69 -11.86
C MET A 291 25.31 13.90 -11.75
N ASP A 292 26.39 13.78 -10.96
CA ASP A 292 27.44 14.79 -10.76
C ASP A 292 26.92 16.15 -10.24
N LEU A 293 25.84 16.15 -9.43
CA LEU A 293 25.37 17.36 -8.78
C LEU A 293 26.23 17.68 -7.56
N THR A 294 26.57 18.97 -7.39
CA THR A 294 27.14 19.47 -6.14
C THR A 294 26.08 19.41 -5.02
N LEU A 295 26.52 19.51 -3.76
CA LEU A 295 25.61 19.62 -2.61
C LEU A 295 24.63 20.78 -2.77
N GLU A 296 25.11 21.94 -3.20
CA GLU A 296 24.30 23.14 -3.45
C GLU A 296 23.24 22.88 -4.54
N GLU A 297 23.61 22.21 -5.64
CA GLU A 297 22.65 21.83 -6.69
C GLU A 297 21.64 20.80 -6.21
N HIS A 298 22.04 19.89 -5.30
CA HIS A 298 21.11 18.94 -4.66
C HIS A 298 20.06 19.69 -3.82
N GLU A 299 20.48 20.64 -2.97
CA GLU A 299 19.56 21.45 -2.17
C GLU A 299 18.61 22.29 -3.05
N GLN A 300 19.12 22.85 -4.14
CA GLN A 300 18.28 23.55 -5.13
C GLN A 300 17.25 22.60 -5.79
N ALA A 301 17.65 21.36 -6.08
CA ALA A 301 16.74 20.34 -6.60
C ALA A 301 15.61 20.02 -5.61
N LEU A 302 15.95 19.79 -4.34
CA LEU A 302 14.95 19.53 -3.29
C LEU A 302 13.97 20.70 -3.14
N ALA A 303 14.45 21.93 -3.13
CA ALA A 303 13.62 23.13 -3.01
C ALA A 303 12.64 23.34 -4.17
N LYS A 304 12.93 22.79 -5.36
CA LYS A 304 12.07 22.83 -6.55
C LYS A 304 11.26 21.56 -6.78
N SER A 305 11.42 20.59 -5.90
CA SER A 305 10.70 19.33 -5.98
C SER A 305 9.27 19.46 -5.47
N PHE A 306 8.42 18.54 -5.93
CA PHE A 306 7.04 18.45 -5.47
C PHE A 306 6.63 17.01 -5.29
N VAL A 307 5.94 16.69 -4.16
CA VAL A 307 5.46 15.36 -3.85
C VAL A 307 3.93 15.34 -3.72
N ILE A 308 3.32 14.36 -4.34
CA ILE A 308 1.97 13.89 -3.99
C ILE A 308 2.15 12.75 -2.99
N SER A 309 1.73 12.97 -1.74
CA SER A 309 1.44 11.93 -0.76
C SER A 309 0.09 11.34 -1.15
N ASN A 310 0.16 10.19 -1.83
CA ASN A 310 -0.99 9.57 -2.48
C ASN A 310 -1.53 8.43 -1.60
N ASP A 311 -2.59 8.73 -0.86
CA ASP A 311 -3.16 7.85 0.12
C ASP A 311 -4.68 8.01 0.17
N ALA A 312 -5.42 6.90 0.31
CA ALA A 312 -6.87 6.86 0.20
C ALA A 312 -7.59 7.91 1.05
N ALA A 313 -8.75 8.35 0.61
CA ALA A 313 -9.59 9.32 1.29
C ALA A 313 -10.96 8.73 1.63
N HIS A 314 -11.64 9.31 2.63
CA HIS A 314 -13.01 8.91 2.95
C HIS A 314 -14.00 9.50 1.94
N SER A 315 -14.91 8.66 1.42
CA SER A 315 -16.12 9.13 0.74
C SER A 315 -17.23 9.39 1.76
N ILE A 316 -18.14 10.30 1.45
CA ILE A 316 -19.40 10.40 2.20
C ILE A 316 -20.12 9.06 2.14
N HIS A 317 -20.59 8.57 3.30
CA HIS A 317 -21.28 7.30 3.38
C HIS A 317 -22.79 7.50 3.27
N PRO A 318 -23.48 6.84 2.33
CA PRO A 318 -24.90 7.12 2.04
C PRO A 318 -25.84 6.87 3.23
N ASN A 319 -25.48 6.00 4.16
CA ASN A 319 -26.27 5.69 5.35
C ASN A 319 -25.86 6.49 6.59
N TYR A 320 -24.78 7.31 6.52
CA TYR A 320 -24.21 8.03 7.65
C TYR A 320 -23.72 9.43 7.21
N LEU A 321 -24.63 10.20 6.59
CA LEU A 321 -24.29 11.52 6.03
C LEU A 321 -23.75 12.48 7.11
N GLU A 322 -24.24 12.35 8.32
CA GLU A 322 -23.82 13.17 9.46
C GLU A 322 -22.36 12.94 9.92
N LYS A 323 -21.69 11.91 9.38
CA LYS A 323 -20.27 11.66 9.68
C LYS A 323 -19.32 12.53 8.85
N ALA A 324 -19.81 13.11 7.74
CA ALA A 324 -19.02 14.01 6.90
C ALA A 324 -19.04 15.46 7.41
N ASP A 325 -18.05 16.26 7.01
CA ASP A 325 -18.11 17.72 7.13
C ASP A 325 -19.23 18.26 6.22
N PRO A 326 -20.05 19.24 6.68
CA PRO A 326 -21.26 19.64 5.98
C PRO A 326 -21.03 20.39 4.66
N THR A 327 -19.80 20.78 4.35
CA THR A 327 -19.45 21.55 3.13
C THR A 327 -18.37 20.89 2.27
N ASN A 328 -17.72 19.82 2.80
CA ASN A 328 -16.66 19.10 2.11
C ASN A 328 -17.00 17.61 2.10
N GLU A 329 -17.81 17.21 1.15
CA GLU A 329 -18.43 15.87 1.05
C GLU A 329 -17.94 15.12 -0.19
N PRO A 330 -16.74 14.49 -0.16
CA PRO A 330 -16.24 13.71 -1.29
C PRO A 330 -17.15 12.53 -1.61
N LYS A 331 -17.36 12.28 -2.90
CA LYS A 331 -18.19 11.18 -3.42
C LYS A 331 -17.38 10.30 -4.34
N ILE A 332 -17.70 9.00 -4.36
CA ILE A 332 -17.12 8.06 -5.31
C ILE A 332 -17.46 8.48 -6.75
N ASN A 333 -16.53 8.31 -7.67
CA ASN A 333 -16.60 8.68 -9.10
C ASN A 333 -16.74 10.18 -9.38
N CYS A 334 -16.32 11.03 -8.44
CA CYS A 334 -16.28 12.48 -8.63
C CYS A 334 -14.85 13.05 -8.69
N GLY A 335 -13.83 12.20 -8.74
CA GLY A 335 -12.43 12.56 -8.88
C GLY A 335 -11.62 12.46 -7.60
N PRO A 336 -10.27 12.54 -7.71
CA PRO A 336 -9.36 12.53 -6.58
C PRO A 336 -9.68 13.61 -5.56
N VAL A 337 -9.36 13.31 -4.30
CA VAL A 337 -9.70 14.13 -3.13
C VAL A 337 -8.42 14.74 -2.56
N ILE A 338 -8.37 16.07 -2.48
CA ILE A 338 -7.35 16.81 -1.74
C ILE A 338 -7.69 16.74 -0.27
N LYS A 339 -6.79 16.21 0.56
CA LYS A 339 -6.98 16.10 2.01
C LYS A 339 -6.37 17.31 2.72
N MET A 340 -7.13 17.98 3.58
CA MET A 340 -6.69 19.14 4.35
C MET A 340 -7.00 18.97 5.84
N ALA A 341 -6.10 19.42 6.70
CA ALA A 341 -6.30 19.44 8.15
C ALA A 341 -5.56 20.60 8.81
N ALA A 342 -6.22 21.26 9.73
CA ALA A 342 -5.65 22.38 10.47
C ALA A 342 -4.49 21.95 11.40
N ASN A 343 -4.56 20.74 11.94
CA ASN A 343 -3.54 20.15 12.81
C ASN A 343 -2.34 19.55 12.06
N LYS A 344 -2.29 19.73 10.72
CA LYS A 344 -1.22 19.21 9.87
C LYS A 344 -1.04 17.68 9.90
N SER A 345 -2.10 16.94 10.15
CA SER A 345 -2.14 15.51 9.86
C SER A 345 -2.10 15.20 8.35
N TYR A 346 -2.21 16.24 7.52
CA TYR A 346 -1.95 16.27 6.08
C TYR A 346 -1.04 17.46 5.76
N ILE A 347 -0.07 17.28 4.83
CA ILE A 347 0.90 18.34 4.48
C ILE A 347 0.29 19.47 3.65
N THR A 348 -0.87 19.26 3.06
CA THR A 348 -1.54 20.21 2.17
C THR A 348 -1.63 21.61 2.76
N ASP A 349 -1.27 22.60 1.97
CA ASP A 349 -1.42 24.03 2.24
C ASP A 349 -2.02 24.76 1.04
N GLY A 350 -2.16 26.07 1.14
CA GLY A 350 -2.72 26.90 0.07
C GLY A 350 -1.89 26.90 -1.21
N TYR A 351 -0.56 26.83 -1.10
CA TYR A 351 0.34 26.78 -2.25
C TYR A 351 0.24 25.43 -2.98
N SER A 352 0.42 24.33 -2.26
CA SER A 352 0.39 22.99 -2.86
C SER A 352 -0.98 22.66 -3.46
N ARG A 353 -2.06 23.12 -2.82
CA ARG A 353 -3.41 23.05 -3.37
C ARG A 353 -3.52 23.83 -4.68
N ALA A 354 -3.06 25.08 -4.73
CA ALA A 354 -3.12 25.90 -5.94
C ALA A 354 -2.34 25.29 -7.12
N VAL A 355 -1.20 24.65 -6.85
CA VAL A 355 -0.42 23.91 -7.86
C VAL A 355 -1.26 22.79 -8.47
N ILE A 356 -1.84 21.94 -7.66
CA ILE A 356 -2.60 20.78 -8.13
C ILE A 356 -3.93 21.20 -8.78
N GLU A 357 -4.63 22.20 -8.24
CA GLU A 357 -5.84 22.73 -8.88
C GLU A 357 -5.54 23.29 -10.28
N LYS A 358 -4.38 23.93 -10.46
CA LYS A 358 -3.96 24.44 -11.78
C LYS A 358 -3.70 23.28 -12.76
N ILE A 359 -2.93 22.26 -12.34
CA ILE A 359 -2.65 21.08 -13.15
C ILE A 359 -3.95 20.36 -13.54
N ALA A 360 -4.82 20.11 -12.58
CA ALA A 360 -6.09 19.43 -12.81
C ALA A 360 -7.03 20.22 -13.73
N LYS A 361 -7.10 21.56 -13.56
CA LYS A 361 -7.88 22.44 -14.43
C LYS A 361 -7.43 22.37 -15.89
N ASP A 362 -6.11 22.43 -16.13
CA ASP A 362 -5.55 22.36 -17.48
C ASP A 362 -5.81 21.02 -18.15
N ALA A 363 -5.74 19.93 -17.35
CA ALA A 363 -5.99 18.57 -17.80
C ALA A 363 -7.49 18.16 -17.79
N LYS A 364 -8.37 19.03 -17.32
CA LYS A 364 -9.83 18.77 -17.15
C LYS A 364 -10.09 17.54 -16.26
N ILE A 365 -9.37 17.46 -15.14
CA ILE A 365 -9.54 16.41 -14.13
C ILE A 365 -10.40 16.98 -13.00
N PRO A 366 -11.52 16.34 -12.63
CA PRO A 366 -12.30 16.78 -11.48
C PRO A 366 -11.50 16.56 -10.17
N LEU A 367 -11.65 17.47 -9.23
CA LEU A 367 -11.07 17.38 -7.90
C LEU A 367 -12.14 17.61 -6.84
N GLN A 368 -11.94 16.97 -5.69
CA GLN A 368 -12.77 17.17 -4.50
C GLN A 368 -11.87 17.57 -3.32
N ILE A 369 -12.49 18.03 -2.23
CA ILE A 369 -11.79 18.42 -1.01
C ILE A 369 -12.37 17.62 0.15
N PHE A 370 -11.50 17.14 1.02
CA PHE A 370 -11.82 16.50 2.28
C PHE A 370 -11.24 17.27 3.45
N VAL A 371 -12.07 17.51 4.44
CA VAL A 371 -11.69 17.89 5.80
C VAL A 371 -12.49 17.05 6.78
N ASN A 372 -11.91 16.73 7.93
CA ASN A 372 -12.69 16.09 9.00
C ASN A 372 -13.72 17.05 9.61
N ARG A 373 -14.81 16.50 10.13
CA ARG A 373 -15.67 17.26 11.04
C ARG A 373 -14.81 17.79 12.20
N SER A 374 -15.10 19.01 12.65
CA SER A 374 -14.30 19.65 13.71
C SER A 374 -14.34 18.92 15.06
N ASP A 375 -15.34 18.07 15.29
CA ASP A 375 -15.54 17.25 16.48
C ASP A 375 -15.01 15.81 16.34
N VAL A 376 -14.40 15.46 15.20
CA VAL A 376 -13.86 14.12 14.92
C VAL A 376 -12.36 14.20 14.71
N ARG A 377 -11.61 13.37 15.43
CA ARG A 377 -10.17 13.21 15.18
C ARG A 377 -9.99 12.33 13.95
N GLY A 378 -9.30 12.84 12.94
CA GLY A 378 -8.92 12.09 11.75
C GLY A 378 -7.64 11.28 11.94
N GLY A 379 -7.35 10.43 10.95
CA GLY A 379 -6.05 9.77 10.78
C GLY A 379 -4.97 10.73 10.27
N SER A 380 -3.80 10.20 10.01
CA SER A 380 -2.68 10.85 9.33
C SER A 380 -2.31 10.02 8.10
N THR A 381 -1.30 10.47 7.36
CA THR A 381 -0.78 9.84 6.16
C THR A 381 0.73 9.82 6.19
N ILE A 382 1.35 9.20 5.17
CA ILE A 382 2.81 9.27 4.98
C ILE A 382 3.31 10.71 4.77
N GLY A 383 2.48 11.63 4.30
CA GLY A 383 2.87 13.00 3.93
C GLY A 383 3.62 13.75 5.03
N PRO A 384 3.03 13.99 6.21
CA PRO A 384 3.70 14.69 7.31
C PRO A 384 4.97 13.99 7.80
N ILE A 385 4.95 12.66 7.83
CA ILE A 385 6.09 11.83 8.25
C ILE A 385 7.23 11.99 7.24
N GLN A 386 6.96 11.76 5.95
CA GLN A 386 7.95 11.94 4.89
C GLN A 386 8.51 13.36 4.85
N GLN A 387 7.67 14.40 5.03
CA GLN A 387 8.12 15.79 4.99
C GLN A 387 9.03 16.14 6.18
N SER A 388 8.93 15.43 7.30
CA SER A 388 9.86 15.56 8.43
C SER A 388 11.25 14.98 8.11
N GLN A 389 11.33 13.99 7.22
CA GLN A 389 12.57 13.34 6.81
C GLN A 389 13.25 14.04 5.62
N ILE A 390 12.47 14.70 4.75
CA ILE A 390 12.99 15.39 3.59
C ILE A 390 12.18 16.65 3.29
N ARG A 391 12.88 17.79 3.17
CA ARG A 391 12.27 19.11 2.98
C ARG A 391 11.83 19.34 1.53
N ILE A 392 10.67 18.79 1.15
CA ILE A 392 10.06 18.96 -0.17
C ILE A 392 8.61 19.46 0.00
N GLN A 393 8.20 20.41 -0.83
CA GLN A 393 6.80 20.86 -0.90
C GLN A 393 5.89 19.74 -1.44
N GLY A 394 4.68 19.65 -0.92
CA GLY A 394 3.79 18.58 -1.34
C GLY A 394 2.35 18.73 -0.91
N ILE A 395 1.56 17.73 -1.25
CA ILE A 395 0.12 17.67 -1.05
C ILE A 395 -0.32 16.24 -0.73
N ASP A 396 -1.35 16.10 0.10
CA ASP A 396 -2.03 14.83 0.33
C ASP A 396 -3.26 14.71 -0.57
N ILE A 397 -3.28 13.67 -1.40
CA ILE A 397 -4.36 13.38 -2.35
C ILE A 397 -4.65 11.87 -2.30
N GLY A 398 -5.93 11.49 -2.48
CA GLY A 398 -6.29 10.09 -2.63
C GLY A 398 -7.60 9.86 -3.36
N SER A 399 -7.88 8.61 -3.71
CA SER A 399 -9.18 8.20 -4.21
C SER A 399 -10.17 8.07 -3.05
N PRO A 400 -11.43 8.54 -3.21
CA PRO A 400 -12.45 8.34 -2.18
C PRO A 400 -12.86 6.87 -2.11
N LEU A 401 -12.87 6.31 -0.90
CA LEU A 401 -13.29 4.93 -0.64
C LEU A 401 -14.46 4.88 0.34
N LEU A 402 -15.24 3.82 0.25
CA LEU A 402 -16.13 3.33 1.30
C LEU A 402 -15.56 2.04 1.87
N SER A 403 -15.90 1.74 3.12
CA SER A 403 -15.43 0.55 3.84
C SER A 403 -13.90 0.42 3.92
N MET A 404 -13.19 1.55 3.98
CA MET A 404 -11.74 1.59 4.21
C MET A 404 -11.38 0.72 5.42
N HIS A 405 -10.28 -0.05 5.34
CA HIS A 405 -9.84 -1.02 6.34
C HIS A 405 -10.76 -2.25 6.54
N SER A 406 -11.79 -2.41 5.72
CA SER A 406 -12.50 -3.69 5.61
C SER A 406 -11.64 -4.71 4.86
N VAL A 407 -11.85 -6.00 5.11
CA VAL A 407 -11.25 -7.06 4.29
C VAL A 407 -11.61 -6.93 2.80
N ARG A 408 -12.70 -6.20 2.51
CA ARG A 408 -13.16 -5.85 1.17
C ARG A 408 -13.67 -4.41 1.15
N GLU A 409 -13.06 -3.58 0.33
CA GLU A 409 -13.30 -2.15 0.22
C GLU A 409 -14.04 -1.82 -1.08
N LEU A 410 -14.51 -0.57 -1.20
CA LEU A 410 -15.24 -0.09 -2.36
C LEU A 410 -14.67 1.25 -2.83
N GLY A 411 -14.25 1.30 -4.10
CA GLY A 411 -13.76 2.49 -4.79
C GLY A 411 -14.46 2.76 -6.11
N GLY A 412 -14.14 3.87 -6.75
CA GLY A 412 -14.69 4.30 -8.02
C GLY A 412 -13.79 4.00 -9.22
N VAL A 413 -14.36 3.52 -10.31
CA VAL A 413 -13.65 3.30 -11.60
C VAL A 413 -13.12 4.61 -12.16
N GLU A 414 -13.93 5.68 -12.09
CA GLU A 414 -13.54 7.02 -12.57
C GLU A 414 -12.47 7.65 -11.68
N ASP A 415 -12.53 7.42 -10.35
CA ASP A 415 -11.58 8.00 -9.41
C ASP A 415 -10.19 7.45 -9.62
N HIS A 416 -10.06 6.12 -9.77
CA HIS A 416 -8.80 5.48 -10.06
C HIS A 416 -8.18 5.97 -11.38
N TYR A 417 -9.00 6.12 -12.42
CA TYR A 417 -8.55 6.66 -13.70
C TYR A 417 -8.13 8.13 -13.61
N ASN A 418 -8.88 8.96 -12.90
CA ASN A 418 -8.56 10.36 -12.72
C ASN A 418 -7.33 10.59 -11.86
N LEU A 419 -7.10 9.73 -10.84
CA LEU A 419 -5.88 9.73 -10.04
C LEU A 419 -4.65 9.41 -10.89
N TYR A 420 -4.72 8.34 -11.69
CA TYR A 420 -3.68 8.01 -12.67
C TYR A 420 -3.38 9.20 -13.61
N LYS A 421 -4.41 9.85 -14.16
CA LYS A 421 -4.24 11.03 -15.01
C LYS A 421 -3.57 12.19 -14.28
N LEU A 422 -3.98 12.48 -13.06
CA LEU A 422 -3.43 13.58 -12.26
C LEU A 422 -1.94 13.42 -12.01
N ILE A 423 -1.52 12.21 -11.61
CA ILE A 423 -0.11 11.90 -11.40
C ILE A 423 0.67 11.98 -12.73
N SER A 424 0.07 11.46 -13.82
CA SER A 424 0.70 11.56 -15.15
C SER A 424 0.91 13.00 -15.58
N GLU A 425 -0.01 13.92 -15.27
CA GLU A 425 0.15 15.35 -15.56
C GLU A 425 1.18 16.01 -14.63
N LEU A 426 1.26 15.63 -13.34
CA LEU A 426 2.33 16.09 -12.47
C LEU A 426 3.71 15.76 -13.05
N PHE A 427 3.89 14.55 -13.57
CA PHE A 427 5.17 14.10 -14.12
C PHE A 427 5.61 14.87 -15.38
N LYS A 428 4.68 15.50 -16.09
CA LYS A 428 4.99 16.35 -17.27
C LYS A 428 5.32 17.79 -16.90
N ASN A 429 4.81 18.29 -15.76
CA ASN A 429 5.02 19.65 -15.27
C ASN A 429 6.25 19.74 -14.38
#